data_208515b81f896a909a78cc08c7513b40
#
_entry.id   208515b81f896a909a78cc08c7513b40
#
_cell.length_a   1.000
_cell.length_b   1.000
_cell.length_c   1.000
_cell.angle_alpha   90.00
_cell.angle_beta   90.00
_cell.angle_gamma   90.00
#
_symmetry.space_group_name_H-M   'P 1'
#
loop_
_entity.id
_entity.type
_entity.pdbx_description
1 polymer ?
#
loop_
_entity_poly.entity_id
_entity_poly.type
_entity_poly.pdbx_seq_one_letter_code
_entity_poly.pdbx_strand_id
1 'polypeptide(L)'
;MIISFISKGEGLDYKLVEKIDATINDFNTKNKTKVTPEIVNWGREGEKDYNFILKNLSTPLQKEFINSIEKAIGKTDMAHITFNHESVHKR
;
A
#
# COMPACT_ATOMS: atom_id res chain seq x y z
N MET A 1 -0.58 -7.58 -4.31
CA MET A 1 -1.00 -6.18 -4.47
C MET A 1 0.16 -5.25 -4.17
N ILE A 2 0.34 -4.25 -4.97
CA ILE A 2 1.43 -3.27 -4.82
C ILE A 2 0.82 -1.88 -4.71
N ILE A 3 1.22 -1.13 -3.68
CA ILE A 3 0.90 0.29 -3.59
C ILE A 3 2.19 1.05 -3.91
N SER A 4 2.19 1.84 -4.98
CA SER A 4 3.34 2.64 -5.36
C SER A 4 3.12 4.07 -4.90
N PHE A 5 3.99 4.54 -4.02
CA PHE A 5 3.99 5.93 -3.56
C PHE A 5 4.96 6.73 -4.38
N ILE A 6 4.48 7.79 -5.00
CA ILE A 6 5.28 8.62 -5.89
C ILE A 6 5.43 10.03 -5.34
N SER A 7 6.46 10.73 -5.82
CA SER A 7 6.71 12.12 -5.50
C SER A 7 6.47 12.96 -6.74
N LYS A 8 6.00 14.19 -6.53
CA LYS A 8 5.86 15.17 -7.61
C LYS A 8 6.82 16.32 -7.41
N GLY A 9 8.03 16.03 -6.92
CA GLY A 9 9.10 17.00 -6.80
C GLY A 9 9.29 17.56 -5.40
N GLU A 10 8.39 17.27 -4.47
CA GLU A 10 8.44 17.78 -3.09
C GLU A 10 8.50 16.65 -2.05
N GLY A 11 8.90 15.45 -2.47
CA GLY A 11 8.88 14.28 -1.61
C GLY A 11 7.53 13.61 -1.57
N LEU A 12 7.40 12.59 -0.74
CA LEU A 12 6.15 11.85 -0.60
C LEU A 12 5.12 12.66 0.17
N ASP A 13 3.86 12.33 -0.07
CA ASP A 13 2.79 12.78 0.81
C ASP A 13 2.80 11.91 2.07
N TYR A 14 3.52 12.36 3.10
CA TYR A 14 3.67 11.58 4.33
C TYR A 14 2.36 11.40 5.09
N LYS A 15 1.42 12.33 4.93
CA LYS A 15 0.09 12.17 5.53
C LYS A 15 -0.64 10.99 4.90
N LEU A 16 -0.47 10.81 3.59
CA LEU A 16 -1.05 9.67 2.88
C LEU A 16 -0.39 8.37 3.35
N VAL A 17 0.92 8.34 3.48
CA VAL A 17 1.64 7.16 3.97
C VAL A 17 1.16 6.80 5.38
N GLU A 18 1.04 7.78 6.28
CA GLU A 18 0.53 7.54 7.63
C GLU A 18 -0.89 7.00 7.61
N LYS A 19 -1.74 7.52 6.73
CA LYS A 19 -3.12 7.07 6.60
C LYS A 19 -3.18 5.62 6.13
N ILE A 20 -2.33 5.25 5.18
CA ILE A 20 -2.25 3.87 4.70
C ILE A 20 -1.75 2.95 5.82
N ASP A 21 -0.71 3.36 6.54
CA ASP A 21 -0.19 2.56 7.66
C ASP A 21 -1.25 2.35 8.74
N ALA A 22 -2.00 3.39 9.08
CA ALA A 22 -3.09 3.30 10.04
C ALA A 22 -4.18 2.36 9.55
N THR A 23 -4.50 2.41 8.26
CA THR A 23 -5.50 1.53 7.64
C THR A 23 -5.06 0.07 7.75
N ILE A 24 -3.79 -0.21 7.50
CA ILE A 24 -3.25 -1.57 7.63
C ILE A 24 -3.36 -2.05 9.08
N ASN A 25 -2.97 -1.21 10.03
CA ASN A 25 -3.07 -1.56 11.46
C ASN A 25 -4.50 -1.82 11.89
N ASP A 26 -5.44 -0.97 11.45
CA ASP A 26 -6.85 -1.14 11.78
C ASP A 26 -7.40 -2.44 11.22
N PHE A 27 -7.05 -2.76 9.97
CA PHE A 27 -7.45 -4.01 9.34
C PHE A 27 -6.93 -5.20 10.14
N ASN A 28 -5.65 -5.18 10.50
CA ASN A 28 -5.02 -6.26 11.24
C ASN A 28 -5.66 -6.44 12.63
N THR A 29 -5.94 -5.34 13.31
CA THR A 29 -6.56 -5.37 14.63
C THR A 29 -7.97 -5.93 14.54
N LYS A 30 -8.74 -5.46 13.57
CA LYS A 30 -10.14 -5.89 13.38
C LYS A 30 -10.25 -7.37 13.04
N ASN A 31 -9.36 -7.86 12.19
CA ASN A 31 -9.45 -9.21 11.64
C ASN A 31 -8.47 -10.19 12.26
N LYS A 32 -7.68 -9.75 13.23
CA LYS A 32 -6.64 -10.56 13.88
C LYS A 32 -5.66 -11.14 12.87
N THR A 33 -5.27 -10.34 11.90
CA THR A 33 -4.32 -10.70 10.85
C THR A 33 -2.98 -9.98 11.07
N LYS A 34 -1.98 -10.36 10.30
CA LYS A 34 -0.64 -9.77 10.38
C LYS A 34 -0.15 -9.36 9.00
N VAL A 35 -1.01 -8.72 8.23
CA VAL A 35 -0.62 -8.23 6.89
C VAL A 35 0.41 -7.12 7.06
N THR A 36 1.58 -7.33 6.47
CA THR A 36 2.64 -6.32 6.44
C THR A 36 3.20 -6.24 5.04
N PRO A 37 3.55 -5.03 4.58
CA PRO A 37 4.13 -4.88 3.25
C PRO A 37 5.63 -5.17 3.27
N GLU A 38 6.12 -5.65 2.14
CA GLU A 38 7.54 -5.58 1.84
C GLU A 38 7.78 -4.23 1.18
N ILE A 39 8.68 -3.43 1.74
CA ILE A 39 8.92 -2.08 1.25
C ILE A 39 10.11 -2.08 0.30
N VAL A 40 9.88 -1.56 -0.91
CA VAL A 40 10.94 -1.42 -1.92
C VAL A 40 11.11 0.07 -2.20
N ASN A 41 12.25 0.63 -1.84
CA ASN A 41 12.58 2.02 -2.12
C ASN A 41 13.21 2.12 -3.50
N TRP A 42 12.73 3.03 -4.34
CA TRP A 42 13.20 3.09 -5.71
C TRP A 42 13.53 4.49 -6.24
N GLY A 43 13.19 5.52 -5.50
CA GLY A 43 13.38 6.88 -5.99
C GLY A 43 14.22 7.74 -5.05
N ARG A 44 14.69 8.88 -5.54
CA ARG A 44 15.52 9.80 -4.79
C ARG A 44 14.73 10.66 -3.81
N GLU A 45 13.45 10.84 -4.09
CA GLU A 45 12.55 11.67 -3.27
C GLU A 45 11.85 10.83 -2.19
N GLY A 46 12.29 9.59 -1.98
CA GLY A 46 11.68 8.69 -1.02
C GLY A 46 10.57 7.84 -1.59
N GLU A 47 10.42 7.81 -2.91
CA GLU A 47 9.43 6.97 -3.56
C GLU A 47 9.64 5.53 -3.18
N LYS A 48 8.53 4.82 -2.97
CA LYS A 48 8.59 3.44 -2.54
C LYS A 48 7.34 2.68 -2.94
N ASP A 49 7.48 1.36 -2.97
CA ASP A 49 6.36 0.45 -3.16
C ASP A 49 6.14 -0.34 -1.89
N TYR A 50 4.87 -0.54 -1.56
CA TYR A 50 4.46 -1.51 -0.55
C TYR A 50 3.93 -2.74 -1.28
N ASN A 51 4.66 -3.85 -1.18
CA ASN A 51 4.26 -5.12 -1.77
C ASN A 51 3.53 -5.96 -0.73
N PHE A 52 2.30 -6.37 -1.02
CA PHE A 52 1.50 -7.20 -0.12
C PHE A 52 1.27 -8.58 -0.71
N ILE A 53 1.47 -9.59 0.11
CA ILE A 53 1.11 -10.95 -0.25
C ILE A 53 -0.22 -11.26 0.41
N LEU A 54 -1.28 -11.32 -0.38
CA LEU A 54 -2.64 -11.50 0.13
C LEU A 54 -3.14 -12.93 0.07
N LYS A 55 -2.37 -13.85 -0.48
CA LYS A 55 -2.80 -15.24 -0.68
C LYS A 55 -3.15 -15.97 0.62
N ASN A 56 -2.63 -15.49 1.75
CA ASN A 56 -2.92 -16.10 3.05
C ASN A 56 -4.22 -15.60 3.67
N LEU A 57 -4.86 -14.63 3.02
CA LEU A 57 -6.16 -14.13 3.44
C LEU A 57 -7.27 -14.84 2.67
N SER A 58 -8.42 -15.04 3.33
CA SER A 58 -9.60 -15.52 2.62
C SER A 58 -10.03 -14.47 1.57
N THR A 59 -10.77 -14.91 0.56
CA THR A 59 -11.23 -14.00 -0.49
C THR A 59 -12.01 -12.80 0.06
N PRO A 60 -12.95 -12.98 1.01
CA PRO A 60 -13.63 -11.82 1.60
C PRO A 60 -12.67 -10.84 2.30
N LEU A 61 -11.67 -11.35 3.00
CA LEU A 61 -10.69 -10.49 3.67
C LEU A 61 -9.80 -9.76 2.68
N GLN A 62 -9.42 -10.40 1.57
CA GLN A 62 -8.67 -9.74 0.52
C GLN A 62 -9.45 -8.56 -0.04
N LYS A 63 -10.73 -8.75 -0.31
CA LYS A 63 -11.61 -7.68 -0.82
C LYS A 63 -11.75 -6.55 0.18
N GLU A 64 -11.92 -6.87 1.45
CA GLU A 64 -12.03 -5.87 2.50
C GLU A 64 -10.75 -5.04 2.59
N PHE A 65 -9.59 -5.70 2.55
CA PHE A 65 -8.30 -5.02 2.61
C PHE A 65 -8.13 -4.06 1.43
N ILE A 66 -8.39 -4.55 0.22
CA ILE A 66 -8.28 -3.75 -1.01
C ILE A 66 -9.21 -2.54 -0.94
N ASN A 67 -10.46 -2.74 -0.54
CA ASN A 67 -11.43 -1.65 -0.42
C ASN A 67 -10.99 -0.61 0.61
N SER A 68 -10.46 -1.06 1.74
CA SER A 68 -9.97 -0.16 2.79
C SER A 68 -8.82 0.70 2.28
N ILE A 69 -7.89 0.11 1.55
CA ILE A 69 -6.75 0.82 0.97
C ILE A 69 -7.24 1.81 -0.09
N GLU A 70 -8.14 1.39 -0.97
CA GLU A 70 -8.68 2.28 -2.00
C GLU A 70 -9.37 3.50 -1.40
N LYS A 71 -10.13 3.30 -0.33
CA LYS A 71 -10.77 4.43 0.38
C LYS A 71 -9.75 5.35 1.02
N ALA A 72 -8.68 4.79 1.56
CA ALA A 72 -7.63 5.58 2.20
C ALA A 72 -6.87 6.44 1.18
N ILE A 73 -6.61 5.88 0.00
CA ILE A 73 -5.94 6.61 -1.07
C ILE A 73 -6.85 7.71 -1.62
N GLY A 74 -8.15 7.41 -1.77
CA GLY A 74 -9.10 8.37 -2.31
C GLY A 74 -8.79 8.74 -3.76
N LYS A 75 -8.83 10.03 -4.05
CA LYS A 75 -8.66 10.53 -5.43
C LYS A 75 -7.26 11.09 -5.69
N THR A 76 -6.30 10.84 -4.81
CA THR A 76 -4.95 11.34 -5.02
C THR A 76 -4.26 10.58 -6.15
N ASP A 77 -3.36 11.25 -6.85
CA ASP A 77 -2.48 10.63 -7.83
C ASP A 77 -1.08 10.39 -7.27
N MET A 78 -0.89 10.58 -5.96
CA MET A 78 0.39 10.37 -5.27
C MET A 78 0.62 8.90 -4.90
N ALA A 79 -0.36 8.05 -5.14
CA ALA A 79 -0.23 6.61 -4.92
C ALA A 79 -1.07 5.85 -5.94
N HIS A 80 -0.58 4.68 -6.34
CA HIS A 80 -1.25 3.81 -7.31
C HIS A 80 -1.27 2.38 -6.80
N ILE A 81 -2.34 1.66 -7.11
CA ILE A 81 -2.47 0.25 -6.75
C ILE A 81 -2.33 -0.59 -8.01
N THR A 82 -1.46 -1.60 -7.95
CA THR A 82 -1.28 -2.58 -9.02
C THR A 82 -1.48 -3.98 -8.45
N PHE A 83 -2.11 -4.86 -9.21
CA PHE A 83 -2.42 -6.21 -8.76
C PHE A 83 -1.62 -7.25 -9.55
N ASN A 84 -1.34 -8.38 -8.88
CA ASN A 84 -0.77 -9.58 -9.51
C ASN A 84 0.63 -9.40 -10.09
N HIS A 85 1.39 -8.44 -9.58
CA HIS A 85 2.75 -8.19 -10.04
C HIS A 85 3.67 -8.01 -8.86
N GLU A 86 4.94 -8.33 -9.08
CA GLU A 86 6.00 -7.90 -8.19
C GLU A 86 6.27 -6.42 -8.46
N SER A 87 6.99 -5.77 -7.55
CA SER A 87 7.37 -4.38 -7.75
C SER A 87 8.09 -4.21 -9.08
N VAL A 88 7.63 -3.26 -9.89
CA VAL A 88 8.23 -2.98 -11.20
C VAL A 88 9.45 -2.07 -11.11
N HIS A 89 9.75 -1.56 -9.93
CA HIS A 89 10.84 -0.61 -9.72
C HIS A 89 12.11 -1.25 -9.16
N LYS A 90 12.22 -2.53 -9.28
CA LYS A 90 13.44 -3.22 -8.86
C LYS A 90 14.57 -2.91 -9.82
N ARG A 91 15.75 -2.72 -9.28
CA ARG A 91 16.93 -2.41 -10.08
C ARG A 91 18.15 -3.09 -9.48
#